data_7c062d65b9904b04e8cdd3ee825194ec
#
_entry.id   7c062d65b9904b04e8cdd3ee825194ec
#
_cell.length_a   1.000
_cell.length_b   1.000
_cell.length_c   1.000
_cell.angle_alpha   90.00
_cell.angle_beta   90.00
_cell.angle_gamma   90.00
#
_symmetry.space_group_name_H-M   'P 1'
#
loop_
_entity.id
_entity.type
_entity.pdbx_description
1 polymer ?
#
loop_
_entity_poly.entity_id
_entity_poly.type
_entity_poly.pdbx_seq_one_letter_code
_entity_poly.pdbx_strand_id
1 'polypeptide(L)'
;MAKAKLRILYGEGDGDVLAKQAQAFEKAGHVVEKVEGRKAAEEALKKSAFDLVILGSTLSRNDRHHLPYMVKKANSETSVLVMHADGSRHPYVDACTDTGVSMESVLNRIETMKIAGMMPQVAAAGAGR
;
A
#
# COMPACT_ATOMS: atom_id res chain seq x y z
N MET A 1 14.20 17.40 -10.11
CA MET A 1 14.01 16.08 -10.69
C MET A 1 12.78 15.40 -10.08
N ALA A 2 11.97 14.82 -10.94
CA ALA A 2 10.73 14.19 -10.47
C ALA A 2 11.04 12.88 -9.74
N LYS A 3 10.32 12.65 -8.66
CA LYS A 3 10.38 11.36 -7.98
C LYS A 3 9.68 10.30 -8.83
N ALA A 4 10.12 9.07 -8.73
CA ALA A 4 9.45 7.97 -9.40
C ALA A 4 8.04 7.82 -8.85
N LYS A 5 7.07 7.75 -9.74
CA LYS A 5 5.69 7.52 -9.35
C LYS A 5 5.49 6.05 -9.06
N LEU A 6 4.71 5.79 -8.04
CA LEU A 6 4.31 4.43 -7.71
C LEU A 6 2.86 4.21 -8.08
N ARG A 7 2.54 2.99 -8.46
CA ARG A 7 1.16 2.56 -8.57
C ARG A 7 0.79 1.95 -7.23
N ILE A 8 -0.13 2.61 -6.54
CA ILE A 8 -0.51 2.25 -5.18
C ILE A 8 -1.94 1.77 -5.16
N LEU A 9 -2.17 0.62 -4.53
CA LEU A 9 -3.51 0.20 -4.16
C LEU A 9 -3.68 0.55 -2.68
N TYR A 10 -4.63 1.42 -2.37
CA TYR A 10 -4.87 1.85 -1.00
C TYR A 10 -6.25 1.42 -0.55
N GLY A 11 -6.32 0.60 0.51
CA GLY A 11 -7.56 0.07 1.03
C GLY A 11 -7.83 0.51 2.46
N GLU A 12 -9.08 0.85 2.72
CA GLU A 12 -9.59 1.16 4.06
C GLU A 12 -10.95 0.52 4.23
N GLY A 13 -11.36 0.35 5.49
CA GLY A 13 -12.72 -0.08 5.78
C GLY A 13 -13.72 1.06 5.81
N ASP A 14 -13.25 2.29 5.99
CA ASP A 14 -14.07 3.50 6.07
C ASP A 14 -13.85 4.34 4.81
N GLY A 15 -14.93 4.56 4.06
CA GLY A 15 -14.83 5.28 2.80
C GLY A 15 -14.44 6.73 2.93
N ASP A 16 -14.82 7.38 4.04
CA ASP A 16 -14.44 8.79 4.25
C ASP A 16 -12.94 8.91 4.53
N VAL A 17 -12.42 8.02 5.35
CA VAL A 17 -10.98 7.98 5.63
C VAL A 17 -10.21 7.68 4.35
N LEU A 18 -10.71 6.74 3.56
CA LEU A 18 -10.11 6.35 2.29
C LEU A 18 -9.98 7.56 1.35
N ALA A 19 -11.08 8.27 1.13
CA ALA A 19 -11.08 9.40 0.20
C ALA A 19 -10.15 10.50 0.69
N LYS A 20 -10.18 10.78 1.99
CA LYS A 20 -9.41 11.87 2.57
C LYS A 20 -7.91 11.58 2.54
N GLN A 21 -7.52 10.38 2.95
CA GLN A 21 -6.09 10.07 3.05
C GLN A 21 -5.46 9.76 1.70
N ALA A 22 -6.25 9.23 0.76
CA ALA A 22 -5.72 8.97 -0.58
C ALA A 22 -5.23 10.25 -1.26
N GLN A 23 -5.82 11.40 -0.93
CA GLN A 23 -5.39 12.67 -1.50
C GLN A 23 -3.92 12.96 -1.19
N ALA A 24 -3.44 12.57 -0.01
CA ALA A 24 -2.05 12.80 0.36
C ALA A 24 -1.11 12.03 -0.57
N PHE A 25 -1.45 10.79 -0.89
CA PHE A 25 -0.62 10.00 -1.81
C PHE A 25 -0.66 10.57 -3.22
N GLU A 26 -1.85 11.01 -3.65
CA GLU A 26 -2.00 11.60 -4.99
C GLU A 26 -1.23 12.91 -5.12
N LYS A 27 -1.25 13.72 -4.06
CA LYS A 27 -0.51 14.99 -4.07
C LYS A 27 0.99 14.75 -4.11
N ALA A 28 1.45 13.62 -3.59
CA ALA A 28 2.86 13.27 -3.65
C ALA A 28 3.27 12.76 -5.05
N GLY A 29 2.33 12.61 -5.96
CA GLY A 29 2.62 12.25 -7.34
C GLY A 29 2.38 10.79 -7.68
N HIS A 30 1.85 10.02 -6.76
CA HIS A 30 1.59 8.60 -7.00
C HIS A 30 0.24 8.40 -7.70
N VAL A 31 0.13 7.28 -8.40
CA VAL A 31 -1.14 6.86 -8.99
C VAL A 31 -1.82 5.93 -7.98
N VAL A 32 -2.97 6.33 -7.49
CA VAL A 32 -3.63 5.63 -6.39
C VAL A 32 -4.96 5.05 -6.86
N GLU A 33 -5.13 3.75 -6.66
CA GLU A 33 -6.44 3.12 -6.80
C GLU A 33 -7.01 2.91 -5.41
N LYS A 34 -8.18 3.47 -5.15
CA LYS A 34 -8.83 3.45 -3.85
C LYS A 34 -9.84 2.32 -3.81
N VAL A 35 -9.78 1.51 -2.73
CA VAL A 35 -10.74 0.41 -2.56
C VAL A 35 -11.25 0.42 -1.14
N GLU A 36 -12.54 0.18 -1.00
CA GLU A 36 -13.17 0.11 0.32
C GLU A 36 -13.48 -1.35 0.64
N GLY A 37 -12.82 -1.87 1.69
CA GLY A 37 -13.06 -3.22 2.16
C GLY A 37 -12.23 -4.27 1.43
N ARG A 38 -12.26 -5.48 2.01
CA ARG A 38 -11.43 -6.58 1.51
C ARG A 38 -11.81 -7.02 0.11
N LYS A 39 -13.10 -7.14 -0.16
CA LYS A 39 -13.56 -7.66 -1.44
C LYS A 39 -13.11 -6.78 -2.59
N ALA A 40 -13.24 -5.47 -2.42
CA ALA A 40 -12.81 -4.53 -3.45
C ALA A 40 -11.29 -4.60 -3.65
N ALA A 41 -10.54 -4.78 -2.56
CA ALA A 41 -9.09 -4.93 -2.66
C ALA A 41 -8.72 -6.19 -3.44
N GLU A 42 -9.38 -7.30 -3.14
CA GLU A 42 -9.11 -8.56 -3.85
C GLU A 42 -9.40 -8.44 -5.33
N GLU A 43 -10.51 -7.77 -5.67
CA GLU A 43 -10.86 -7.57 -7.07
C GLU A 43 -9.81 -6.74 -7.81
N ALA A 44 -9.33 -5.68 -7.17
CA ALA A 44 -8.30 -4.84 -7.76
C ALA A 44 -7.00 -5.61 -7.99
N LEU A 45 -6.64 -6.48 -7.05
CA LEU A 45 -5.43 -7.29 -7.18
C LEU A 45 -5.50 -8.26 -8.35
N LYS A 46 -6.70 -8.70 -8.70
CA LYS A 46 -6.88 -9.59 -9.85
C LYS A 46 -6.77 -8.85 -11.18
N LYS A 47 -7.09 -7.56 -11.18
CA LYS A 47 -7.17 -6.79 -12.43
C LYS A 47 -5.89 -6.07 -12.78
N SER A 48 -5.07 -5.69 -11.79
CA SER A 48 -3.92 -4.83 -12.03
C SER A 48 -2.77 -5.24 -11.14
N ALA A 49 -1.57 -4.81 -11.54
CA ALA A 49 -0.38 -4.95 -10.74
C ALA A 49 -0.04 -3.62 -10.10
N PHE A 50 0.50 -3.66 -8.88
CA PHE A 50 0.82 -2.48 -8.11
C PHE A 50 2.25 -2.57 -7.59
N ASP A 51 2.89 -1.42 -7.41
CA ASP A 51 4.20 -1.36 -6.76
C ASP A 51 4.06 -1.52 -5.26
N LEU A 52 2.99 -0.96 -4.70
CA LEU A 52 2.78 -0.91 -3.27
C LEU A 52 1.30 -1.05 -2.97
N VAL A 53 0.99 -1.86 -1.97
CA VAL A 53 -0.37 -1.93 -1.41
C VAL A 53 -0.31 -1.36 -0.01
N ILE A 54 -1.16 -0.38 0.27
CA ILE A 54 -1.28 0.22 1.59
C ILE A 54 -2.60 -0.21 2.21
N LEU A 55 -2.52 -0.80 3.40
CA LEU A 55 -3.69 -1.29 4.11
C LEU A 55 -3.91 -0.39 5.33
N GLY A 56 -5.03 0.32 5.31
CA GLY A 56 -5.31 1.33 6.31
C GLY A 56 -5.81 0.77 7.62
N SER A 57 -5.80 1.63 8.65
CA SER A 57 -6.16 1.23 10.01
C SER A 57 -7.64 0.99 10.21
N THR A 58 -8.50 1.43 9.31
CA THR A 58 -9.94 1.18 9.43
C THR A 58 -10.37 -0.17 8.86
N LEU A 59 -9.46 -0.90 8.22
CA LEU A 59 -9.73 -2.29 7.87
C LEU A 59 -9.80 -3.13 9.15
N SER A 60 -10.61 -4.20 9.12
CA SER A 60 -10.69 -5.08 10.26
C SER A 60 -9.34 -5.79 10.48
N ARG A 61 -9.14 -6.29 11.70
CA ARG A 61 -7.93 -7.03 12.00
C ARG A 61 -7.76 -8.22 11.07
N ASN A 62 -8.84 -8.95 10.82
CA ASN A 62 -8.79 -10.10 9.92
C ASN A 62 -8.38 -9.70 8.52
N ASP A 63 -8.90 -8.58 8.04
CA ASP A 63 -8.55 -8.10 6.70
C ASP A 63 -7.09 -7.66 6.63
N ARG A 64 -6.60 -6.97 7.67
CA ARG A 64 -5.20 -6.56 7.71
C ARG A 64 -4.24 -7.75 7.75
N HIS A 65 -4.69 -8.88 8.31
CA HIS A 65 -3.86 -10.08 8.35
C HIS A 65 -3.95 -10.91 7.07
N HIS A 66 -5.12 -10.92 6.44
CA HIS A 66 -5.35 -11.75 5.26
C HIS A 66 -4.87 -11.10 3.96
N LEU A 67 -5.11 -9.80 3.80
CA LEU A 67 -4.79 -9.12 2.55
C LEU A 67 -3.31 -9.16 2.19
N PRO A 68 -2.35 -9.04 3.14
CA PRO A 68 -0.94 -9.16 2.74
C PRO A 68 -0.62 -10.48 2.07
N TYR A 69 -1.21 -11.57 2.53
CA TYR A 69 -1.05 -12.86 1.88
C TYR A 69 -1.60 -12.82 0.45
N MET A 70 -2.78 -12.22 0.27
CA MET A 70 -3.39 -12.12 -1.04
C MET A 70 -2.56 -11.27 -2.00
N VAL A 71 -1.94 -10.21 -1.48
CA VAL A 71 -1.05 -9.37 -2.28
C VAL A 71 0.12 -10.19 -2.80
N LYS A 72 0.79 -10.89 -1.92
CA LYS A 72 1.98 -11.66 -2.31
C LYS A 72 1.61 -12.83 -3.22
N LYS A 73 0.44 -13.40 -3.03
CA LYS A 73 -0.05 -14.45 -3.92
C LYS A 73 -0.31 -13.94 -5.32
N ALA A 74 -0.82 -12.71 -5.42
CA ALA A 74 -1.08 -12.09 -6.73
C ALA A 74 0.22 -11.66 -7.40
N ASN A 75 1.15 -11.11 -6.63
CA ASN A 75 2.45 -10.66 -7.14
C ASN A 75 3.42 -10.55 -5.98
N SER A 76 4.39 -11.46 -5.90
CA SER A 76 5.34 -11.49 -4.79
C SER A 76 6.27 -10.27 -4.76
N GLU A 77 6.37 -9.52 -5.86
CA GLU A 77 7.22 -8.35 -5.94
C GLU A 77 6.56 -7.08 -5.40
N THR A 78 5.24 -7.10 -5.19
CA THR A 78 4.53 -5.95 -4.66
C THR A 78 4.81 -5.81 -3.18
N SER A 79 5.19 -4.60 -2.75
CA SER A 79 5.43 -4.32 -1.34
C SER A 79 4.12 -4.04 -0.61
N VAL A 80 4.11 -4.34 0.69
CA VAL A 80 2.92 -4.14 1.52
C VAL A 80 3.28 -3.26 2.71
N LEU A 81 2.52 -2.17 2.87
CA LEU A 81 2.62 -1.27 4.01
C LEU A 81 1.30 -1.29 4.78
N VAL A 82 1.35 -1.59 6.07
CA VAL A 82 0.16 -1.59 6.92
C VAL A 82 0.21 -0.38 7.84
N MET A 83 -0.88 0.41 7.85
CA MET A 83 -0.96 1.63 8.66
C MET A 83 -1.48 1.31 10.06
N HIS A 84 -0.93 0.26 10.65
CA HIS A 84 -1.28 -0.17 12.00
C HIS A 84 -0.19 -1.10 12.50
N ALA A 85 0.32 -0.81 13.69
CA ALA A 85 1.33 -1.67 14.31
C ALA A 85 0.77 -2.20 15.61
N ASP A 86 0.65 -3.52 15.71
CA ASP A 86 0.13 -4.18 16.92
C ASP A 86 1.20 -4.97 17.65
N GLY A 87 2.45 -4.76 17.25
CA GLY A 87 3.57 -5.42 17.91
C GLY A 87 3.91 -6.79 17.38
N SER A 88 3.07 -7.35 16.52
CA SER A 88 3.36 -8.66 15.95
C SER A 88 4.01 -8.51 14.58
N ARG A 89 4.81 -9.50 14.20
CA ARG A 89 5.42 -9.52 12.87
C ARG A 89 4.54 -10.34 11.94
N HIS A 90 4.41 -9.87 10.74
CA HIS A 90 3.63 -10.56 9.71
C HIS A 90 4.56 -10.88 8.55
N PRO A 91 4.64 -12.16 8.12
CA PRO A 91 5.63 -12.55 7.09
C PRO A 91 5.43 -11.89 5.74
N TYR A 92 4.23 -11.41 5.46
CA TYR A 92 3.92 -10.80 4.16
C TYR A 92 3.83 -9.29 4.20
N VAL A 93 4.16 -8.66 5.32
CA VAL A 93 4.15 -7.21 5.46
C VAL A 93 5.58 -6.71 5.42
N ASP A 94 5.85 -5.79 4.51
CA ASP A 94 7.20 -5.26 4.33
C ASP A 94 7.48 -4.09 5.27
N ALA A 95 6.45 -3.34 5.64
CA ALA A 95 6.59 -2.22 6.55
C ALA A 95 5.27 -1.92 7.22
N CYS A 96 5.31 -1.22 8.35
CA CYS A 96 4.10 -0.75 9.01
C CYS A 96 4.37 0.60 9.65
N THR A 97 3.30 1.35 9.89
CA THR A 97 3.35 2.60 10.65
C THR A 97 2.43 2.46 11.85
N ASP A 98 2.69 3.24 12.88
CA ASP A 98 1.80 3.23 14.04
C ASP A 98 0.44 3.82 13.67
N THR A 99 -0.61 3.32 14.33
CA THR A 99 -1.94 3.85 14.12
C THR A 99 -1.98 5.31 14.55
N GLY A 100 -2.55 6.14 13.69
CA GLY A 100 -2.72 7.55 14.00
C GLY A 100 -1.54 8.45 13.66
N VAL A 101 -0.48 7.91 13.04
CA VAL A 101 0.61 8.78 12.59
C VAL A 101 0.11 9.69 11.47
N SER A 102 0.81 10.80 11.27
CA SER A 102 0.46 11.76 10.21
C SER A 102 0.70 11.14 8.84
N MET A 103 -0.01 11.68 7.84
CA MET A 103 0.22 11.23 6.47
C MET A 103 1.62 11.56 6.01
N GLU A 104 2.22 12.62 6.55
CA GLU A 104 3.61 12.93 6.24
C GLU A 104 4.54 11.80 6.67
N SER A 105 4.29 11.22 7.84
CA SER A 105 5.09 10.09 8.32
C SER A 105 4.91 8.87 7.40
N VAL A 106 3.70 8.64 6.93
CA VAL A 106 3.44 7.54 6.00
C VAL A 106 4.21 7.77 4.70
N LEU A 107 4.16 8.97 4.16
CA LEU A 107 4.88 9.30 2.94
C LEU A 107 6.38 9.14 3.11
N ASN A 108 6.92 9.53 4.27
CA ASN A 108 8.34 9.34 4.57
C ASN A 108 8.69 7.85 4.61
N ARG A 109 7.81 7.03 5.15
CA ARG A 109 8.03 5.59 5.18
C ARG A 109 8.08 5.01 3.77
N ILE A 110 7.22 5.48 2.89
CA ILE A 110 7.23 5.07 1.49
C ILE A 110 8.57 5.41 0.83
N GLU A 111 9.07 6.62 1.05
CA GLU A 111 10.35 7.01 0.49
C GLU A 111 11.49 6.15 1.04
N THR A 112 11.44 5.81 2.32
CA THR A 112 12.42 4.93 2.92
C THR A 112 12.41 3.56 2.26
N MET A 113 11.22 3.02 1.99
CA MET A 113 11.09 1.73 1.32
C MET A 113 11.69 1.78 -0.09
N LYS A 114 11.48 2.88 -0.81
CA LYS A 114 12.05 3.05 -2.14
C LYS A 114 13.57 3.07 -2.08
N ILE A 115 14.12 3.80 -1.13
CA ILE A 115 15.56 3.90 -0.96
C ILE A 115 16.16 2.53 -0.62
N ALA A 116 15.44 1.74 0.16
CA ALA A 116 15.92 0.41 0.54
C ALA A 116 15.81 -0.62 -0.60
N GLY A 117 15.30 -0.21 -1.75
CA GLY A 117 15.19 -1.11 -2.89
C GLY A 117 14.02 -2.06 -2.84
N MET A 118 13.05 -1.77 -2.00
CA MET A 118 11.89 -2.65 -1.85
C MET A 118 10.88 -2.47 -2.98
N MET A 119 11.02 -1.40 -3.75
CA MET A 119 10.15 -1.09 -4.90
C MET A 119 10.84 -0.02 -5.73
N PRO A 120 10.35 0.30 -6.91
CA PRO A 120 9.14 -0.21 -7.53
C PRO A 120 9.47 -1.36 -8.49
N GLN A 121 8.97 -2.53 -8.23
CA GLN A 121 9.22 -3.66 -9.12
C GLN A 121 8.36 -3.57 -10.37
N VAL A 122 7.09 -3.22 -10.19
CA VAL A 122 6.18 -3.10 -11.32
C VAL A 122 6.62 -1.98 -12.26
N ALA A 123 7.02 -0.83 -11.71
CA ALA A 123 7.48 0.27 -12.53
C ALA A 123 8.76 -0.07 -13.27
N ALA A 124 9.68 -0.77 -12.62
CA ALA A 124 10.92 -1.20 -13.27
C ALA A 124 10.64 -2.18 -14.39
N ALA A 125 9.74 -3.11 -14.17
CA ALA A 125 9.35 -4.06 -15.22
C ALA A 125 8.70 -3.34 -16.39
N GLY A 126 7.82 -2.38 -16.10
CA GLY A 126 7.17 -1.59 -17.13
C GLY A 126 8.11 -0.70 -17.88
N ALA A 127 9.27 -0.39 -17.33
CA ALA A 127 10.25 0.47 -17.97
C ALA A 127 11.17 -0.28 -18.92
N GLY A 128 10.84 -1.48 -19.27
CA GLY A 128 11.57 -2.08 -20.37
C GLY A 128 12.49 -3.21 -20.02
N ARG A 129 12.12 -3.92 -19.11
CA ARG A 129 12.86 -5.15 -18.90
C ARG A 129 12.40 -6.24 -19.83
#